data_4771df3c768ed84caa80d759870bc91c
#
_entry.id   4771df3c768ed84caa80d759870bc91c
#
_cell.length_a   1.000
_cell.length_b   1.000
_cell.length_c   1.000
_cell.angle_alpha   90.00
_cell.angle_beta   90.00
_cell.angle_gamma   90.00
#
_symmetry.space_group_name_H-M   'P 1'
#
loop_
_entity.id
_entity.type
_entity.pdbx_description
1 polymer ?
#
loop_
_entity_poly.entity_id
_entity_poly.type
_entity_poly.pdbx_seq_one_letter_code
_entity_poly.pdbx_strand_id
1 'polypeptide(L)'
;MMLGNRIKEIRLAFGWSQVELARRLNISKQTVSNWENDNIQPSVEMLIALSDVFRVSTDFLLGREEIPRISIAGLQPSVVAHITLLIEDLQSVK
;
A
#
# COMPACT_ATOMS: atom_id res chain seq x y z
N MET A 1 3.15 8.50 -15.05
CA MET A 1 3.03 7.86 -13.74
C MET A 1 3.16 6.36 -13.90
N MET A 2 3.88 5.72 -13.02
CA MET A 2 4.19 4.30 -13.13
C MET A 2 3.51 3.56 -11.98
N LEU A 3 2.27 3.14 -12.21
CA LEU A 3 1.49 2.42 -11.20
C LEU A 3 2.20 1.14 -10.77
N GLY A 4 2.79 0.40 -11.71
CA GLY A 4 3.54 -0.80 -11.38
C GLY A 4 4.71 -0.54 -10.43
N ASN A 5 5.46 0.53 -10.65
CA ASN A 5 6.54 0.91 -9.76
C ASN A 5 6.02 1.28 -8.36
N ARG A 6 4.89 1.97 -8.28
CA ARG A 6 4.29 2.33 -7.00
C ARG A 6 3.89 1.09 -6.21
N ILE A 7 3.25 0.14 -6.88
CA ILE A 7 2.87 -1.14 -6.26
C ILE A 7 4.11 -1.84 -5.73
N LYS A 8 5.16 -1.92 -6.54
CA LYS A 8 6.40 -2.57 -6.14
C LYS A 8 7.05 -1.88 -4.95
N GLU A 9 7.15 -0.55 -4.97
CA GLU A 9 7.74 0.23 -3.88
C GLU A 9 7.04 -0.03 -2.56
N ILE A 10 5.70 0.02 -2.56
CA ILE A 10 4.94 -0.17 -1.33
C ILE A 10 5.07 -1.61 -0.86
N ARG A 11 4.99 -2.58 -1.79
CA ARG A 11 5.17 -3.98 -1.45
C ARG A 11 6.51 -4.23 -0.75
N LEU A 12 7.58 -3.68 -1.31
CA LEU A 12 8.92 -3.82 -0.75
C LEU A 12 9.04 -3.13 0.61
N ALA A 13 8.38 -1.98 0.77
CA ALA A 13 8.37 -1.27 2.05
C ALA A 13 7.70 -2.10 3.15
N PHE A 14 6.71 -2.93 2.80
CA PHE A 14 6.09 -3.86 3.73
C PHE A 14 6.93 -5.12 3.97
N GLY A 15 8.02 -5.30 3.22
CA GLY A 15 8.85 -6.51 3.33
C GLY A 15 8.21 -7.74 2.68
N TRP A 16 7.27 -7.55 1.76
CA TRP A 16 6.55 -8.66 1.13
C TRP A 16 7.18 -9.05 -0.20
N SER A 17 7.19 -10.37 -0.47
CA SER A 17 7.47 -10.87 -1.81
C SER A 17 6.25 -10.70 -2.71
N GLN A 18 6.43 -10.89 -4.02
CA GLN A 18 5.30 -10.93 -4.94
C GLN A 18 4.32 -12.03 -4.57
N VAL A 19 4.84 -13.18 -4.11
CA VAL A 19 4.02 -14.31 -3.67
C VAL A 19 3.16 -13.90 -2.45
N GLU A 20 3.75 -13.19 -1.50
CA GLU A 20 3.01 -12.74 -0.31
C GLU A 20 1.90 -11.76 -0.67
N LEU A 21 2.18 -10.79 -1.53
CA LEU A 21 1.14 -9.85 -1.97
C LEU A 21 0.02 -10.58 -2.72
N ALA A 22 0.39 -11.50 -3.61
CA ALA A 22 -0.58 -12.30 -4.36
C ALA A 22 -1.47 -13.11 -3.41
N ARG A 23 -0.89 -13.70 -2.36
CA ARG A 23 -1.64 -14.45 -1.36
C ARG A 23 -2.66 -13.56 -0.65
N ARG A 24 -2.24 -12.36 -0.26
CA ARG A 24 -3.11 -11.42 0.46
C ARG A 24 -4.28 -10.94 -0.40
N LEU A 25 -4.07 -10.88 -1.70
CA LEU A 25 -5.11 -10.47 -2.65
C LEU A 25 -5.87 -11.66 -3.26
N ASN A 26 -5.47 -12.87 -2.92
CA ASN A 26 -6.05 -14.11 -3.46
C ASN A 26 -5.98 -14.15 -4.99
N ILE A 27 -4.81 -13.82 -5.53
CA ILE A 27 -4.51 -13.84 -6.97
C ILE A 27 -3.19 -14.57 -7.18
N SER A 28 -2.80 -14.73 -8.45
CA SER A 28 -1.54 -15.39 -8.78
C SER A 28 -0.36 -14.43 -8.67
N LYS A 29 0.83 -15.00 -8.38
CA LYS A 29 2.08 -14.25 -8.43
C LYS A 29 2.30 -13.61 -9.80
N GLN A 30 1.93 -14.34 -10.87
CA GLN A 30 2.09 -13.84 -12.24
C GLN A 30 1.30 -12.53 -12.45
N THR A 31 0.11 -12.44 -11.86
CA THR A 31 -0.70 -11.22 -11.94
C THR A 31 0.03 -10.05 -11.29
N VAL A 32 0.60 -10.24 -10.10
CA VAL A 32 1.38 -9.20 -9.42
C VAL A 32 2.57 -8.78 -10.28
N SER A 33 3.29 -9.77 -10.82
CA SER A 33 4.45 -9.50 -11.68
C SER A 33 4.04 -8.70 -12.92
N ASN A 34 2.92 -9.03 -13.54
CA ASN A 34 2.42 -8.30 -14.71
C ASN A 34 2.10 -6.84 -14.36
N TRP A 35 1.51 -6.60 -13.18
CA TRP A 35 1.25 -5.22 -12.73
C TRP A 35 2.54 -4.45 -12.54
N GLU A 36 3.51 -5.05 -11.86
CA GLU A 36 4.76 -4.37 -11.52
C GLU A 36 5.62 -4.09 -12.74
N ASN A 37 5.47 -4.90 -13.79
CA ASN A 37 6.18 -4.71 -15.06
C ASN A 37 5.38 -3.88 -16.07
N ASP A 38 4.22 -3.36 -15.68
CA ASP A 38 3.33 -2.56 -16.53
C ASP A 38 2.87 -3.32 -17.78
N ASN A 39 2.84 -4.64 -17.72
CA ASN A 39 2.30 -5.47 -18.81
C ASN A 39 0.78 -5.42 -18.83
N ILE A 40 0.16 -5.42 -17.65
CA ILE A 40 -1.28 -5.36 -17.45
C ILE A 40 -1.51 -4.44 -16.26
N GLN A 41 -2.57 -3.62 -16.32
CA GLN A 41 -2.95 -2.79 -15.19
C GLN A 41 -3.98 -3.50 -14.33
N PRO A 42 -3.99 -3.24 -13.01
CA PRO A 42 -5.04 -3.77 -12.15
C PRO A 42 -6.41 -3.24 -12.58
N SER A 43 -7.43 -4.08 -12.44
CA SER A 43 -8.82 -3.61 -12.57
C SER A 43 -9.14 -2.63 -11.44
N VAL A 44 -10.26 -1.90 -11.59
CA VAL A 44 -10.72 -1.00 -10.52
C VAL A 44 -10.91 -1.77 -9.22
N GLU A 45 -11.47 -2.99 -9.27
CA GLU A 45 -11.67 -3.83 -8.10
C GLU A 45 -10.35 -4.20 -7.44
N MET A 46 -9.34 -4.54 -8.24
CA MET A 46 -8.02 -4.88 -7.72
C MET A 46 -7.30 -3.64 -7.17
N LEU A 47 -7.51 -2.49 -7.78
CA LEU A 47 -6.95 -1.24 -7.28
C LEU A 47 -7.50 -0.93 -5.88
N ILE A 48 -8.80 -1.12 -5.67
CA ILE A 48 -9.43 -0.95 -4.36
C ILE A 48 -8.85 -1.97 -3.36
N ALA A 49 -8.70 -3.23 -3.77
CA ALA A 49 -8.12 -4.26 -2.92
C ALA A 49 -6.68 -3.94 -2.53
N LEU A 50 -5.89 -3.41 -3.46
CA LEU A 50 -4.52 -2.96 -3.18
C LEU A 50 -4.52 -1.82 -2.17
N SER A 51 -5.41 -0.83 -2.32
CA SER A 51 -5.50 0.28 -1.39
C SER A 51 -5.83 -0.21 0.02
N ASP A 52 -6.72 -1.20 0.13
CA ASP A 52 -7.10 -1.77 1.43
C ASP A 52 -5.94 -2.54 2.07
N VAL A 53 -5.25 -3.37 1.29
CA VAL A 53 -4.14 -4.18 1.79
C VAL A 53 -2.97 -3.31 2.23
N PHE A 54 -2.66 -2.26 1.47
CA PHE A 54 -1.57 -1.34 1.78
C PHE A 54 -1.99 -0.22 2.73
N ARG A 55 -3.28 -0.07 3.01
CA ARG A 55 -3.84 1.01 3.85
C ARG A 55 -3.50 2.40 3.33
N VAL A 56 -3.45 2.54 2.02
CA VAL A 56 -3.24 3.83 1.33
C VAL A 56 -4.45 4.13 0.46
N SER A 57 -4.61 5.38 0.04
CA SER A 57 -5.69 5.75 -0.86
C SER A 57 -5.42 5.26 -2.27
N THR A 58 -6.48 5.07 -3.05
CA THR A 58 -6.33 4.78 -4.48
C THR A 58 -5.66 5.95 -5.21
N ASP A 59 -5.90 7.18 -4.76
CA ASP A 59 -5.25 8.35 -5.33
C ASP A 59 -3.73 8.32 -5.14
N PHE A 60 -3.26 7.86 -3.97
CA PHE A 60 -1.83 7.68 -3.76
C PHE A 60 -1.26 6.61 -4.69
N LEU A 61 -1.96 5.48 -4.84
CA LEU A 61 -1.54 4.42 -5.76
C LEU A 61 -1.45 4.93 -7.19
N LEU A 62 -2.39 5.77 -7.60
CA LEU A 62 -2.46 6.33 -8.94
C LEU A 62 -1.53 7.53 -9.16
N GLY A 63 -0.80 7.95 -8.14
CA GLY A 63 0.11 9.08 -8.24
C GLY A 63 -0.57 10.44 -8.21
N ARG A 64 -1.83 10.51 -7.78
CA ARG A 64 -2.60 11.75 -7.68
C ARG A 64 -2.38 12.45 -6.35
N GLU A 65 -1.89 11.75 -5.34
CA GLU A 65 -1.45 12.28 -4.05
C GLU A 65 -0.01 11.90 -3.82
N GLU A 66 0.82 12.83 -3.42
CA GLU A 66 2.23 12.56 -3.13
C GLU A 66 2.46 12.17 -1.67
N ILE A 67 1.58 12.61 -0.78
CA ILE A 67 1.68 12.33 0.66
C ILE A 67 0.82 11.12 0.99
N PRO A 68 1.41 10.01 1.44
CA PRO A 68 0.62 8.85 1.81
C PRO A 68 -0.15 9.13 3.10
N ARG A 69 -1.38 8.63 3.14
CA ARG A 69 -2.22 8.66 4.34
C ARG A 69 -2.59 7.24 4.67
N ILE A 70 -2.47 6.90 5.96
CA ILE A 70 -2.75 5.55 6.41
C ILE A 70 -4.13 5.54 7.05
N SER A 71 -4.98 4.60 6.63
CA SER A 71 -6.30 4.44 7.24
C SER A 71 -6.14 3.84 8.65
N ILE A 72 -6.74 4.53 9.62
CA ILE A 72 -6.83 4.04 11.00
C ILE A 72 -8.24 3.58 11.35
N ALA A 73 -9.10 3.42 10.33
CA ALA A 73 -10.46 2.96 10.54
C ALA A 73 -10.46 1.59 11.23
N GLY A 74 -11.32 1.42 12.22
CA GLY A 74 -11.45 0.18 12.98
C GLY A 74 -10.44 0.00 14.09
N LEU A 75 -9.48 0.91 14.26
CA LEU A 75 -8.52 0.85 15.37
C LEU A 75 -9.11 1.50 16.62
N GLN A 76 -8.79 0.93 17.79
CA GLN A 76 -9.22 1.50 19.07
C GLN A 76 -8.47 2.81 19.34
N PRO A 77 -9.10 3.75 20.07
CA PRO A 77 -8.45 5.03 20.40
C PRO A 77 -7.08 4.90 21.06
N SER A 78 -6.87 3.89 21.91
CA SER A 78 -5.57 3.67 22.54
C SER A 78 -4.49 3.32 21.51
N VAL A 79 -4.82 2.54 20.50
CA VAL A 79 -3.90 2.18 19.42
C VAL A 79 -3.59 3.40 18.56
N VAL A 80 -4.61 4.20 18.24
CA VAL A 80 -4.43 5.46 17.49
C VAL A 80 -3.48 6.39 18.25
N ALA A 81 -3.64 6.48 19.56
CA ALA A 81 -2.76 7.31 20.39
C ALA A 81 -1.30 6.82 20.33
N HIS A 82 -1.08 5.50 20.38
CA HIS A 82 0.27 4.94 20.26
C HIS A 82 0.91 5.26 18.92
N ILE A 83 0.13 5.14 17.83
CA ILE A 83 0.62 5.45 16.49
C ILE A 83 0.95 6.95 16.40
N THR A 84 0.10 7.81 16.95
CA THR A 84 0.33 9.25 16.95
C THR A 84 1.62 9.61 17.68
N LEU A 85 1.83 9.03 18.85
CA LEU A 85 3.05 9.27 19.61
C LEU A 85 4.29 8.78 18.88
N LEU A 86 4.20 7.63 18.22
CA LEU A 86 5.30 7.12 17.40
C LEU A 86 5.65 8.08 16.27
N ILE A 87 4.65 8.61 15.58
CA ILE A 87 4.86 9.58 14.51
C ILE A 87 5.55 10.84 15.04
N GLU A 88 5.09 11.35 16.18
CA GLU A 88 5.70 12.52 16.83
C GLU A 88 7.16 12.26 17.20
N ASP A 89 7.45 11.10 17.77
CA ASP A 89 8.82 10.71 18.12
C ASP A 89 9.71 10.68 16.87
N LEU A 90 9.22 10.10 15.78
CA LEU A 90 9.98 10.01 14.54
C LEU A 90 10.22 11.38 13.92
N GLN A 91 9.26 12.29 14.03
CA GLN A 91 9.42 13.65 13.50
C GLN A 91 10.37 14.50 14.34
N SER A 92 10.52 14.21 15.62
CA SER A 92 11.42 14.95 16.50
C SER A 92 12.87 14.47 16.40
N VAL A 93 13.12 13.31 15.81
CA VAL A 93 14.48 12.78 15.59
C VAL A 93 15.12 13.50 14.40
N LYS A 94 16.34 13.96 14.60
CA LYS A 94 17.11 14.67 13.58
C LYS A 94 18.41 13.99 13.29
#